data_175b82d91341061d0554c3e654edd785
#
_entry.id   175b82d91341061d0554c3e654edd785
#
_cell.length_a   1.000
_cell.length_b   1.000
_cell.length_c   1.000
_cell.angle_alpha   90.00
_cell.angle_beta   90.00
_cell.angle_gamma   90.00
#
_symmetry.space_group_name_H-M   'P 1'
#
loop_
_entity.id
_entity.type
_entity.pdbx_description
1 polymer ?
#
loop_
_entity_poly.entity_id
_entity_poly.type
_entity_poly.pdbx_seq_one_letter_code
_entity_poly.pdbx_strand_id
1 'polypeptide(L)'
;MKPSSKIMLRVALVLGMIVLGVLLLRAPVVPDQVQILDQLEAARAAGEAHNVNGILRIVSDKYHDAYFSSPVQLRLLLNKVQENGSVRITQSIPVVTVKGDTATSTSHLHITGAEDRVVYDHDVTMQWVREDGARLGVIPTKVWRVVSADYGNLLGY
;
A
#
# COMPACT_ATOMS: atom_id res chain seq x y z
N MET A 1 8.46 3.66 -56.85
CA MET A 1 7.39 4.39 -56.14
C MET A 1 7.87 4.74 -54.74
N LYS A 2 8.06 6.04 -54.42
CA LYS A 2 8.39 6.46 -53.04
C LYS A 2 7.13 6.42 -52.17
N PRO A 3 7.13 5.73 -51.01
CA PRO A 3 5.98 5.73 -50.14
C PRO A 3 5.68 7.17 -49.67
N SER A 4 4.42 7.55 -49.68
CA SER A 4 4.00 8.89 -49.27
C SER A 4 4.39 9.10 -47.79
N SER A 5 4.88 10.29 -47.42
CA SER A 5 5.31 10.63 -46.07
C SER A 5 4.23 10.35 -45.02
N LYS A 6 2.96 10.44 -45.41
CA LYS A 6 1.80 10.11 -44.56
C LYS A 6 1.71 8.60 -44.20
N ILE A 7 2.12 7.72 -45.13
CA ILE A 7 2.14 6.26 -44.88
C ILE A 7 3.28 5.93 -43.93
N MET A 8 4.47 6.50 -44.12
CA MET A 8 5.61 6.30 -43.23
C MET A 8 5.31 6.78 -41.79
N LEU A 9 4.64 7.92 -41.64
CA LEU A 9 4.25 8.44 -40.34
C LEU A 9 3.28 7.51 -39.62
N ARG A 10 2.28 6.97 -40.32
CA ARG A 10 1.31 6.02 -39.73
C ARG A 10 1.96 4.71 -39.30
N VAL A 11 2.86 4.17 -40.10
CA VAL A 11 3.60 2.93 -39.76
C VAL A 11 4.49 3.16 -38.54
N ALA A 12 5.20 4.30 -38.47
CA ALA A 12 6.02 4.64 -37.30
C ALA A 12 5.19 4.78 -36.03
N LEU A 13 3.97 5.34 -36.10
CA LEU A 13 3.08 5.53 -34.99
C LEU A 13 2.53 4.18 -34.48
N VAL A 14 2.17 3.27 -35.40
CA VAL A 14 1.72 1.91 -35.04
C VAL A 14 2.86 1.10 -34.39
N LEU A 15 4.06 1.15 -34.97
CA LEU A 15 5.26 0.51 -34.43
C LEU A 15 5.59 1.06 -33.01
N GLY A 16 5.51 2.37 -32.82
CA GLY A 16 5.72 3.01 -31.52
C GLY A 16 4.71 2.54 -30.47
N MET A 17 3.42 2.42 -30.85
CA MET A 17 2.40 1.88 -29.94
C MET A 17 2.64 0.40 -29.60
N ILE A 18 3.06 -0.42 -30.55
CA ILE A 18 3.37 -1.85 -30.30
C ILE A 18 4.58 -1.97 -29.36
N VAL A 19 5.65 -1.20 -29.59
CA VAL A 19 6.83 -1.20 -28.73
C VAL A 19 6.48 -0.73 -27.32
N LEU A 20 5.70 0.33 -27.19
CA LEU A 20 5.23 0.82 -25.87
C LEU A 20 4.36 -0.23 -25.17
N GLY A 21 3.46 -0.89 -25.89
CA GLY A 21 2.63 -1.98 -25.38
C GLY A 21 3.49 -3.16 -24.85
N VAL A 22 4.49 -3.58 -25.61
CA VAL A 22 5.42 -4.65 -25.23
C VAL A 22 6.26 -4.25 -24.01
N LEU A 23 6.72 -3.01 -23.93
CA LEU A 23 7.47 -2.50 -22.77
C LEU A 23 6.60 -2.45 -21.50
N LEU A 24 5.33 -2.05 -21.61
CA LEU A 24 4.39 -2.05 -20.49
C LEU A 24 4.07 -3.46 -19.99
N LEU A 25 3.99 -4.45 -20.90
CA LEU A 25 3.76 -5.85 -20.55
C LEU A 25 5.00 -6.54 -19.96
N ARG A 26 6.21 -6.08 -20.32
CA ARG A 26 7.49 -6.61 -19.83
C ARG A 26 8.03 -5.87 -18.59
N ALA A 27 7.25 -5.00 -17.97
CA ALA A 27 7.69 -4.36 -16.73
C ALA A 27 8.10 -5.44 -15.71
N PRO A 28 9.28 -5.32 -15.07
CA PRO A 28 9.79 -6.33 -14.18
C PRO A 28 8.78 -6.62 -13.07
N VAL A 29 8.57 -7.91 -12.81
CA VAL A 29 7.72 -8.34 -11.70
C VAL A 29 8.49 -8.02 -10.42
N VAL A 30 8.00 -7.02 -9.67
CA VAL A 30 8.55 -6.68 -8.37
C VAL A 30 8.27 -7.85 -7.41
N PRO A 31 9.27 -8.36 -6.68
CA PRO A 31 9.06 -9.42 -5.70
C PRO A 31 7.97 -9.05 -4.68
N ASP A 32 7.16 -10.02 -4.27
CA ASP A 32 6.03 -9.79 -3.36
C ASP A 32 6.43 -9.11 -2.04
N GLN A 33 7.55 -9.54 -1.46
CA GLN A 33 8.08 -8.91 -0.25
C GLN A 33 8.38 -7.43 -0.45
N VAL A 34 8.99 -7.06 -1.59
CA VAL A 34 9.31 -5.67 -1.91
C VAL A 34 8.01 -4.86 -2.10
N GLN A 35 6.99 -5.43 -2.76
CA GLN A 35 5.70 -4.75 -2.91
C GLN A 35 5.05 -4.45 -1.55
N ILE A 36 5.10 -5.40 -0.60
CA ILE A 36 4.56 -5.21 0.75
C ILE A 36 5.36 -4.14 1.51
N LEU A 37 6.70 -4.18 1.44
CA LEU A 37 7.56 -3.19 2.08
C LEU A 37 7.32 -1.78 1.54
N ASP A 38 7.20 -1.63 0.22
CA ASP A 38 6.91 -0.35 -0.42
C ASP A 38 5.54 0.21 0.00
N GLN A 39 4.54 -0.67 0.16
CA GLN A 39 3.22 -0.28 0.64
C GLN A 39 3.23 0.15 2.11
N LEU A 40 3.98 -0.55 2.97
CA LEU A 40 4.14 -0.18 4.37
C LEU A 40 4.81 1.19 4.50
N GLU A 41 5.87 1.43 3.74
CA GLU A 41 6.55 2.73 3.72
C GLU A 41 5.64 3.85 3.20
N ALA A 42 4.88 3.59 2.13
CA ALA A 42 3.90 4.55 1.62
C ALA A 42 2.80 4.86 2.64
N ALA A 43 2.32 3.85 3.39
CA ALA A 43 1.33 4.04 4.45
C ALA A 43 1.90 4.83 5.64
N ARG A 44 3.16 4.58 6.03
CA ARG A 44 3.88 5.34 7.06
C ARG A 44 3.99 6.82 6.68
N ALA A 45 4.48 7.10 5.46
CA ALA A 45 4.60 8.44 4.94
C ALA A 45 3.24 9.15 4.84
N ALA A 46 2.18 8.41 4.45
CA ALA A 46 0.81 8.94 4.43
C ALA A 46 0.31 9.29 5.84
N GLY A 47 0.67 8.48 6.85
CA GLY A 47 0.35 8.76 8.27
C GLY A 47 0.97 10.06 8.75
N GLU A 48 2.25 10.27 8.51
CA GLU A 48 2.97 11.51 8.86
C GLU A 48 2.44 12.73 8.09
N ALA A 49 1.96 12.53 6.86
CA ALA A 49 1.37 13.57 6.02
C ALA A 49 -0.12 13.82 6.30
N HIS A 50 -0.71 13.23 7.35
CA HIS A 50 -2.14 13.31 7.66
C HIS A 50 -3.07 12.88 6.51
N ASN A 51 -2.62 11.94 5.69
CA ASN A 51 -3.35 11.42 4.54
C ASN A 51 -4.02 10.08 4.85
N VAL A 52 -5.21 10.10 5.47
CA VAL A 52 -5.98 8.88 5.80
C VAL A 52 -6.26 8.04 4.57
N ASN A 53 -6.56 8.65 3.42
CA ASN A 53 -6.79 7.89 2.19
C ASN A 53 -5.54 7.15 1.71
N GLY A 54 -4.36 7.74 1.92
CA GLY A 54 -3.08 7.10 1.62
C GLY A 54 -2.85 5.85 2.48
N ILE A 55 -3.15 5.93 3.79
CA ILE A 55 -3.07 4.78 4.71
C ILE A 55 -4.06 3.69 4.27
N LEU A 56 -5.32 4.05 4.02
CA LEU A 56 -6.38 3.10 3.68
C LEU A 56 -6.18 2.45 2.30
N ARG A 57 -5.27 2.97 1.48
CA ARG A 57 -4.97 2.39 0.17
C ARG A 57 -4.41 0.97 0.24
N ILE A 58 -3.76 0.61 1.35
CA ILE A 58 -3.24 -0.75 1.58
C ILE A 58 -4.26 -1.68 2.26
N VAL A 59 -5.39 -1.15 2.73
CA VAL A 59 -6.41 -1.90 3.46
C VAL A 59 -7.41 -2.51 2.50
N SER A 60 -7.76 -3.78 2.72
CA SER A 60 -8.81 -4.49 1.98
C SER A 60 -10.20 -3.99 2.36
N ASP A 61 -11.14 -4.05 1.43
CA ASP A 61 -12.56 -3.82 1.73
C ASP A 61 -13.14 -4.89 2.68
N LYS A 62 -12.44 -6.04 2.80
CA LYS A 62 -12.78 -7.16 3.70
C LYS A 62 -12.07 -7.08 5.05
N TYR A 63 -11.43 -5.96 5.34
CA TYR A 63 -10.66 -5.79 6.58
C TYR A 63 -11.53 -5.97 7.81
N HIS A 64 -11.02 -6.75 8.76
CA HIS A 64 -11.58 -6.90 10.11
C HIS A 64 -10.47 -7.34 11.08
N ASP A 65 -10.53 -6.88 12.30
CA ASP A 65 -9.63 -7.29 13.38
C ASP A 65 -10.39 -7.34 14.72
N ALA A 66 -9.65 -7.46 15.83
CA ALA A 66 -10.24 -7.53 17.16
C ALA A 66 -10.93 -6.22 17.61
N TYR A 67 -10.58 -5.08 17.03
CA TYR A 67 -11.07 -3.75 17.40
C TYR A 67 -12.01 -3.15 16.37
N PHE A 68 -11.82 -3.48 15.09
CA PHE A 68 -12.54 -2.90 13.97
C PHE A 68 -13.14 -3.98 13.07
N SER A 69 -14.45 -3.95 12.92
CA SER A 69 -15.19 -4.89 12.07
C SER A 69 -15.23 -4.46 10.60
N SER A 70 -14.69 -3.30 10.26
CA SER A 70 -14.71 -2.79 8.87
C SER A 70 -13.69 -1.67 8.65
N PRO A 71 -13.26 -1.43 7.38
CA PRO A 71 -12.40 -0.29 7.01
C PRO A 71 -12.99 1.08 7.37
N VAL A 72 -14.33 1.18 7.46
CA VAL A 72 -15.00 2.43 7.82
C VAL A 72 -14.71 2.82 9.27
N GLN A 73 -14.75 1.84 10.19
CA GLN A 73 -14.40 2.10 11.60
C GLN A 73 -12.93 2.46 11.77
N LEU A 74 -12.03 1.78 11.05
CA LEU A 74 -10.62 2.15 11.00
C LEU A 74 -10.42 3.59 10.49
N ARG A 75 -11.15 4.00 9.45
CA ARG A 75 -11.14 5.37 8.93
C ARG A 75 -11.54 6.40 9.99
N LEU A 76 -12.59 6.12 10.76
CA LEU A 76 -13.05 7.03 11.82
C LEU A 76 -11.99 7.21 12.90
N LEU A 77 -11.31 6.12 13.31
CA LEU A 77 -10.20 6.21 14.25
C LEU A 77 -9.04 7.04 13.67
N LEU A 78 -8.61 6.74 12.45
CA LEU A 78 -7.50 7.45 11.81
C LEU A 78 -7.77 8.95 11.69
N ASN A 79 -9.00 9.36 11.31
CA ASN A 79 -9.39 10.76 11.27
C ASN A 79 -9.27 11.39 12.66
N LYS A 80 -9.79 10.73 13.71
CA LYS A 80 -9.73 11.23 15.08
C LYS A 80 -8.28 11.36 15.60
N VAL A 81 -7.41 10.44 15.24
CA VAL A 81 -5.98 10.52 15.61
C VAL A 81 -5.33 11.72 14.93
N GLN A 82 -5.65 11.98 13.67
CA GLN A 82 -5.08 13.10 12.91
C GLN A 82 -5.59 14.49 13.35
N GLU A 83 -6.78 14.56 13.92
CA GLU A 83 -7.31 15.81 14.53
C GLU A 83 -6.49 16.25 15.75
N ASN A 84 -5.77 15.34 16.41
CA ASN A 84 -4.99 15.63 17.62
C ASN A 84 -3.57 16.17 17.36
N GLY A 85 -3.25 16.53 16.13
CA GLY A 85 -1.98 17.17 15.76
C GLY A 85 -1.00 16.27 15.01
N SER A 86 0.21 16.77 14.78
CA SER A 86 1.25 16.06 14.04
C SER A 86 1.69 14.80 14.78
N VAL A 87 1.87 13.72 14.04
CA VAL A 87 2.45 12.47 14.53
C VAL A 87 3.76 12.18 13.80
N ARG A 88 4.71 11.59 14.53
CA ARG A 88 5.93 11.00 13.94
C ARG A 88 5.84 9.51 14.11
N ILE A 89 6.08 8.77 13.04
CA ILE A 89 5.98 7.32 13.01
C ILE A 89 7.37 6.74 12.72
N THR A 90 7.95 6.09 13.73
CA THR A 90 9.18 5.31 13.58
C THR A 90 8.79 3.84 13.51
N GLN A 91 9.29 3.15 12.50
CA GLN A 91 9.02 1.73 12.29
C GLN A 91 10.32 0.97 12.18
N SER A 92 10.43 -0.17 12.89
CA SER A 92 11.53 -1.10 12.66
C SER A 92 11.43 -1.70 11.25
N ILE A 93 12.53 -2.24 10.73
CA ILE A 93 12.51 -2.96 9.45
C ILE A 93 11.49 -4.10 9.53
N PRO A 94 10.42 -4.09 8.71
CA PRO A 94 9.40 -5.12 8.78
C PRO A 94 9.94 -6.49 8.34
N VAL A 95 9.59 -7.53 9.09
CA VAL A 95 9.82 -8.91 8.68
C VAL A 95 8.60 -9.39 7.91
N VAL A 96 8.79 -9.70 6.61
CA VAL A 96 7.71 -10.13 5.72
C VAL A 96 7.89 -11.60 5.34
N THR A 97 6.86 -12.40 5.58
CA THR A 97 6.80 -13.82 5.17
C THR A 97 5.65 -14.01 4.20
N VAL A 98 5.95 -14.47 2.97
CA VAL A 98 4.95 -14.71 1.91
C VAL A 98 4.72 -16.22 1.77
N LYS A 99 3.44 -16.62 1.68
CA LYS A 99 3.00 -18.01 1.47
C LYS A 99 1.87 -18.04 0.44
N GLY A 100 2.21 -18.21 -0.83
CA GLY A 100 1.24 -18.19 -1.94
C GLY A 100 0.55 -16.82 -2.04
N ASP A 101 -0.78 -16.79 -1.92
CA ASP A 101 -1.58 -15.57 -2.00
C ASP A 101 -1.84 -14.91 -0.63
N THR A 102 -1.13 -15.33 0.40
CA THR A 102 -1.15 -14.74 1.75
C THR A 102 0.24 -14.32 2.18
N ALA A 103 0.32 -13.32 3.05
CA ALA A 103 1.56 -12.93 3.69
C ALA A 103 1.30 -12.40 5.09
N THR A 104 2.36 -12.38 5.89
CA THR A 104 2.38 -11.77 7.22
C THR A 104 3.53 -10.78 7.28
N SER A 105 3.30 -9.60 7.83
CA SER A 105 4.36 -8.65 8.17
C SER A 105 4.32 -8.31 9.64
N THR A 106 5.48 -8.28 10.30
CA THR A 106 5.61 -7.87 11.68
C THR A 106 6.66 -6.77 11.78
N SER A 107 6.34 -5.70 12.50
CA SER A 107 7.26 -4.59 12.77
C SER A 107 6.92 -3.94 14.10
N HIS A 108 7.93 -3.37 14.75
CA HIS A 108 7.72 -2.53 15.93
C HIS A 108 7.38 -1.10 15.45
N LEU A 109 6.25 -0.56 15.94
CA LEU A 109 5.83 0.81 15.68
C LEU A 109 5.98 1.66 16.93
N HIS A 110 6.71 2.76 16.80
CA HIS A 110 6.81 3.80 17.80
C HIS A 110 6.21 5.09 17.24
N ILE A 111 5.09 5.54 17.81
CA ILE A 111 4.36 6.73 17.36
C ILE A 111 4.41 7.77 18.47
N THR A 112 4.94 8.94 18.14
CA THR A 112 4.92 10.10 19.02
C THR A 112 4.00 11.17 18.46
N GLY A 113 3.27 11.82 19.34
CA GLY A 113 2.42 12.97 19.04
C GLY A 113 3.10 14.30 19.38
N ALA A 114 2.31 15.33 19.63
CA ALA A 114 2.79 16.62 20.07
C ALA A 114 3.65 16.50 21.34
N GLU A 115 4.70 17.35 21.44
CA GLU A 115 5.64 17.38 22.57
C GLU A 115 6.38 16.04 22.80
N ASP A 116 6.62 15.28 21.72
CA ASP A 116 7.28 13.96 21.75
C ASP A 116 6.60 12.95 22.70
N ARG A 117 5.33 13.16 23.04
CA ARG A 117 4.58 12.23 23.86
C ARG A 117 4.35 10.91 23.11
N VAL A 118 4.79 9.80 23.70
CA VAL A 118 4.54 8.47 23.16
C VAL A 118 3.04 8.20 23.14
N VAL A 119 2.48 7.92 21.97
CA VAL A 119 1.08 7.58 21.73
C VAL A 119 0.91 6.09 21.55
N TYR A 120 1.90 5.43 20.95
CA TYR A 120 1.89 4.00 20.68
C TYR A 120 3.32 3.47 20.60
N ASP A 121 3.58 2.30 21.20
CA ASP A 121 4.92 1.69 21.24
C ASP A 121 4.81 0.16 21.41
N HIS A 122 4.45 -0.52 20.33
CA HIS A 122 4.22 -1.97 20.33
C HIS A 122 4.55 -2.60 18.96
N ASP A 123 4.65 -3.93 18.98
CA ASP A 123 4.72 -4.71 17.76
C ASP A 123 3.35 -4.76 17.09
N VAL A 124 3.36 -4.62 15.77
CA VAL A 124 2.17 -4.79 14.93
C VAL A 124 2.40 -5.92 13.95
N THR A 125 1.47 -6.87 13.94
CA THR A 125 1.45 -7.97 12.97
C THR A 125 0.28 -7.79 12.04
N MET A 126 0.55 -7.69 10.73
CA MET A 126 -0.48 -7.54 9.69
C MET A 126 -0.59 -8.79 8.85
N GLN A 127 -1.83 -9.20 8.56
CA GLN A 127 -2.15 -10.27 7.64
C GLN A 127 -2.52 -9.67 6.28
N TRP A 128 -1.92 -10.20 5.22
CA TRP A 128 -2.07 -9.72 3.86
C TRP A 128 -2.66 -10.79 2.98
N VAL A 129 -3.48 -10.38 2.02
CA VAL A 129 -3.95 -11.24 0.93
C VAL A 129 -3.70 -10.57 -0.41
N ARG A 130 -3.55 -11.39 -1.43
CA ARG A 130 -3.42 -10.94 -2.81
C ARG A 130 -4.81 -10.83 -3.43
N GLU A 131 -5.23 -9.61 -3.75
CA GLU A 131 -6.53 -9.31 -4.33
C GLU A 131 -6.42 -8.83 -5.78
N ASP A 132 -7.52 -8.90 -6.52
CA ASP A 132 -7.60 -8.31 -7.85
C ASP A 132 -7.49 -6.79 -7.75
N GLY A 133 -6.71 -6.21 -8.63
CA GLY A 133 -6.48 -4.78 -8.72
C GLY A 133 -6.23 -4.35 -10.16
N ALA A 134 -5.87 -3.09 -10.35
CA ALA A 134 -5.52 -2.57 -11.66
C ALA A 134 -4.22 -1.76 -11.60
N ARG A 135 -3.28 -2.09 -12.48
CA ARG A 135 -2.10 -1.27 -12.72
C ARG A 135 -2.44 -0.17 -13.72
N LEU A 136 -2.05 1.08 -13.41
CA LEU A 136 -2.40 2.26 -14.22
C LEU A 136 -3.91 2.42 -14.46
N GLY A 137 -4.74 1.82 -13.56
CA GLY A 137 -6.21 1.90 -13.65
C GLY A 137 -6.88 1.03 -14.72
N VAL A 138 -6.11 0.36 -15.59
CA VAL A 138 -6.66 -0.38 -16.74
C VAL A 138 -6.07 -1.78 -16.93
N ILE A 139 -4.88 -2.07 -16.43
CA ILE A 139 -4.24 -3.38 -16.58
C ILE A 139 -4.59 -4.24 -15.36
N PRO A 140 -5.36 -5.33 -15.53
CA PRO A 140 -5.65 -6.24 -14.41
C PRO A 140 -4.35 -6.75 -13.79
N THR A 141 -4.26 -6.68 -12.48
CA THR A 141 -3.11 -7.15 -11.73
C THR A 141 -3.55 -7.67 -10.37
N LYS A 142 -2.66 -8.35 -9.68
CA LYS A 142 -2.85 -8.71 -8.28
C LYS A 142 -2.12 -7.68 -7.41
N VAL A 143 -2.76 -7.27 -6.33
CA VAL A 143 -2.22 -6.33 -5.36
C VAL A 143 -2.33 -6.90 -3.95
N TRP A 144 -1.35 -6.62 -3.12
CA TRP A 144 -1.39 -6.99 -1.71
C TRP A 144 -2.27 -6.02 -0.92
N ARG A 145 -3.14 -6.56 -0.04
CA ARG A 145 -4.02 -5.79 0.84
C ARG A 145 -4.00 -6.36 2.24
N VAL A 146 -4.01 -5.50 3.23
CA VAL A 146 -4.14 -5.87 4.65
C VAL A 146 -5.59 -6.25 4.93
N VAL A 147 -5.82 -7.44 5.44
CA VAL A 147 -7.16 -7.93 5.80
C VAL A 147 -7.37 -7.98 7.31
N SER A 148 -6.31 -7.96 8.09
CA SER A 148 -6.36 -7.95 9.55
C SER A 148 -5.05 -7.41 10.10
N ALA A 149 -5.10 -6.78 11.27
CA ALA A 149 -3.92 -6.40 12.02
C ALA A 149 -4.10 -6.73 13.51
N ASP A 150 -3.00 -7.16 14.13
CA ASP A 150 -2.88 -7.29 15.56
C ASP A 150 -1.96 -6.17 16.06
N TYR A 151 -2.51 -5.31 16.88
CA TYR A 151 -1.84 -4.12 17.43
C TYR A 151 -1.37 -4.34 18.86
N GLY A 152 -1.41 -5.58 19.37
CA GLY A 152 -1.20 -5.82 20.79
C GLY A 152 -2.26 -5.13 21.64
N ASN A 153 -1.87 -4.52 22.75
CA ASN A 153 -2.80 -3.80 23.61
C ASN A 153 -2.97 -2.34 23.17
N LEU A 154 -3.92 -2.07 22.27
CA LEU A 154 -4.23 -0.73 21.73
C LEU A 154 -4.76 0.24 22.80
N LEU A 155 -5.29 -0.27 23.92
CA LEU A 155 -5.99 0.52 24.95
C LEU A 155 -5.21 0.72 26.24
N GLY A 156 -3.97 0.22 26.32
CA GLY A 156 -3.03 0.57 27.40
C GLY A 156 -3.48 0.22 28.82
N TYR A 157 -4.26 -0.87 29.02
CA TYR A 157 -4.64 -1.39 30.33
C TYR A 157 -3.76 -2.56 30.75
#